data_1b337e1a4a39a0a2fab81bf1f0326922
#
_entry.id   1b337e1a4a39a0a2fab81bf1f0326922
#
_cell.length_a   1.000
_cell.length_b   1.000
_cell.length_c   1.000
_cell.angle_alpha   90.00
_cell.angle_beta   90.00
_cell.angle_gamma   90.00
#
_symmetry.space_group_name_H-M   'P 1'
#
loop_
_entity.id
_entity.type
_entity.pdbx_description
1 polymer ?
#
loop_
_entity_poly.entity_id
_entity_poly.type
_entity_poly.pdbx_seq_one_letter_code
_entity_poly.pdbx_strand_id
1 'polypeptide(L)'
;MIKNFSSLDDSQIQECLNNKSLKIGVVGIGRIGLPTALCFADSGFETIGIDINEKLVDMINSGNYPLKDEPEFDKIFENAYNNKKITATTDISKAIPNCDIIILSLPTPMDDQNIPDYSALLTVGKNLNVLLNRNDWSGIPGKIIIVESTVEPGFIENELLQKYQLLQ
;
A
#
# COMPACT_ATOMS: atom_id res chain seq x y z
N MET A 1 -9.02 11.91 9.87
CA MET A 1 -8.20 13.14 9.70
C MET A 1 -6.81 12.67 9.35
N ILE A 2 -6.34 12.99 8.17
CA ILE A 2 -5.04 12.52 7.68
C ILE A 2 -3.96 13.19 8.51
N LYS A 3 -3.05 12.40 9.04
CA LYS A 3 -2.03 12.86 9.98
C LYS A 3 -0.74 13.18 9.25
N ASN A 4 -0.12 14.29 9.63
CA ASN A 4 1.21 14.65 9.13
C ASN A 4 2.26 13.97 10.00
N PHE A 5 2.82 12.86 9.52
CA PHE A 5 3.87 12.15 10.25
C PHE A 5 5.10 13.02 10.54
N SER A 6 5.46 13.94 9.63
CA SER A 6 6.61 14.81 9.83
C SER A 6 6.42 15.82 10.97
N SER A 7 5.19 16.01 11.46
CA SER A 7 4.86 16.90 12.56
C SER A 7 4.44 16.17 13.85
N LEU A 8 4.42 14.84 13.86
CA LEU A 8 4.10 14.05 15.04
C LEU A 8 5.37 13.77 15.86
N ASP A 9 5.25 13.89 17.18
CA ASP A 9 6.26 13.37 18.10
C ASP A 9 6.07 11.87 18.37
N ASP A 10 7.04 11.24 19.02
CA ASP A 10 7.03 9.81 19.29
C ASP A 10 5.81 9.38 20.11
N SER A 11 5.32 10.20 21.02
CA SER A 11 4.16 9.89 21.86
C SER A 11 2.86 9.90 21.02
N GLN A 12 2.74 10.83 20.10
CA GLN A 12 1.62 10.92 19.16
C GLN A 12 1.62 9.76 18.16
N ILE A 13 2.79 9.37 17.66
CA ILE A 13 2.93 8.18 16.81
C ILE A 13 2.49 6.94 17.59
N GLN A 14 2.97 6.77 18.81
CA GLN A 14 2.60 5.63 19.67
C GLN A 14 1.09 5.61 19.97
N GLU A 15 0.47 6.74 20.19
CA GLU A 15 -0.98 6.85 20.34
C GLU A 15 -1.72 6.40 19.07
N CYS A 16 -1.26 6.84 17.89
CA CYS A 16 -1.85 6.41 16.62
C CYS A 16 -1.75 4.89 16.39
N LEU A 17 -0.65 4.28 16.81
CA LEU A 17 -0.45 2.83 16.72
C LEU A 17 -1.36 2.10 17.73
N ASN A 18 -1.48 2.58 18.96
CA ASN A 18 -2.29 1.95 19.99
C ASN A 18 -3.79 1.99 19.67
N ASN A 19 -4.29 3.13 19.21
CA ASN A 19 -5.71 3.32 18.90
C ASN A 19 -6.09 2.92 17.47
N LYS A 20 -5.12 2.39 16.67
CA LYS A 20 -5.32 1.91 15.30
C LYS A 20 -5.92 2.96 14.36
N SER A 21 -5.57 4.22 14.57
CA SER A 21 -6.16 5.34 13.81
C SER A 21 -5.49 5.62 12.47
N LEU A 22 -4.44 4.88 12.12
CA LEU A 22 -3.75 4.96 10.83
C LEU A 22 -4.47 4.13 9.78
N LYS A 23 -4.49 4.64 8.55
CA LYS A 23 -5.00 3.94 7.37
C LYS A 23 -3.85 3.44 6.51
N ILE A 24 -3.89 2.17 6.17
CA ILE A 24 -2.84 1.49 5.40
C ILE A 24 -3.32 1.26 3.97
N GLY A 25 -2.55 1.68 2.99
CA GLY A 25 -2.76 1.34 1.60
C GLY A 25 -1.69 0.35 1.13
N VAL A 26 -2.08 -0.77 0.55
CA VAL A 26 -1.14 -1.74 -0.04
C VAL A 26 -1.37 -1.79 -1.54
N VAL A 27 -0.37 -1.38 -2.31
CA VAL A 27 -0.41 -1.35 -3.78
C VAL A 27 0.24 -2.62 -4.32
N GLY A 28 -0.55 -3.41 -5.06
CA GLY A 28 -0.19 -4.76 -5.48
C GLY A 28 -0.59 -5.77 -4.39
N ILE A 29 -1.83 -6.28 -4.42
CA ILE A 29 -2.35 -7.26 -3.46
C ILE A 29 -2.31 -8.68 -4.01
N GLY A 30 -1.17 -9.03 -4.62
CA GLY A 30 -0.85 -10.40 -5.01
C GLY A 30 -0.43 -11.27 -3.83
N ARG A 31 0.45 -12.27 -4.11
CA ARG A 31 0.89 -13.28 -3.12
C ARG A 31 1.62 -12.71 -1.89
N ILE A 32 2.28 -11.56 -2.03
CA ILE A 32 2.95 -10.90 -0.91
C ILE A 32 2.07 -9.80 -0.32
N GLY A 33 1.56 -8.90 -1.17
CA GLY A 33 0.85 -7.72 -0.68
C GLY A 33 -0.49 -8.02 -0.03
N LEU A 34 -1.24 -9.07 -0.45
CA LEU A 34 -2.48 -9.43 0.24
C LEU A 34 -2.23 -9.95 1.66
N PRO A 35 -1.32 -10.92 1.89
CA PRO A 35 -0.92 -11.30 3.25
C PRO A 35 -0.47 -10.12 4.11
N THR A 36 0.36 -9.23 3.56
CA THR A 36 0.79 -7.99 4.25
C THR A 36 -0.42 -7.13 4.64
N ALA A 37 -1.35 -6.88 3.72
CA ALA A 37 -2.57 -6.12 3.98
C ALA A 37 -3.43 -6.78 5.07
N LEU A 38 -3.55 -8.10 5.03
CA LEU A 38 -4.33 -8.87 6.01
C LEU A 38 -3.72 -8.82 7.41
N CYS A 39 -2.39 -8.85 7.56
CA CYS A 39 -1.73 -8.70 8.85
C CYS A 39 -2.04 -7.35 9.51
N PHE A 40 -2.05 -6.26 8.74
CA PHE A 40 -2.45 -4.94 9.25
C PHE A 40 -3.94 -4.90 9.61
N ALA A 41 -4.80 -5.43 8.75
CA ALA A 41 -6.24 -5.46 8.97
C ALA A 41 -6.61 -6.29 10.21
N ASP A 42 -6.01 -7.46 10.40
CA ASP A 42 -6.21 -8.32 11.57
C ASP A 42 -5.71 -7.66 12.86
N SER A 43 -4.63 -6.87 12.76
CA SER A 43 -4.15 -6.02 13.86
C SER A 43 -5.07 -4.83 14.18
N GLY A 44 -6.17 -4.64 13.43
CA GLY A 44 -7.22 -3.65 13.66
C GLY A 44 -7.09 -2.35 12.87
N PHE A 45 -6.09 -2.20 12.01
CA PHE A 45 -5.97 -1.02 11.14
C PHE A 45 -6.95 -1.06 9.97
N GLU A 46 -7.53 0.08 9.58
CA GLU A 46 -8.23 0.18 8.30
C GLU A 46 -7.23 0.02 7.17
N THR A 47 -7.42 -0.99 6.32
CA THR A 47 -6.49 -1.35 5.26
C THR A 47 -7.21 -1.39 3.91
N ILE A 48 -6.62 -0.76 2.91
CA ILE A 48 -7.12 -0.70 1.54
C ILE A 48 -6.12 -1.40 0.62
N GLY A 49 -6.53 -2.51 0.03
CA GLY A 49 -5.78 -3.14 -1.05
C GLY A 49 -6.02 -2.42 -2.37
N ILE A 50 -4.98 -2.20 -3.15
CA ILE A 50 -5.04 -1.51 -4.44
C ILE A 50 -4.40 -2.40 -5.50
N ASP A 51 -5.18 -2.81 -6.51
CA ASP A 51 -4.68 -3.68 -7.57
C ASP A 51 -5.41 -3.39 -8.88
N ILE A 52 -4.72 -3.58 -10.01
CA ILE A 52 -5.32 -3.42 -11.34
C ILE A 52 -6.25 -4.59 -11.74
N ASN A 53 -6.18 -5.69 -11.02
CA ASN A 53 -6.97 -6.89 -11.26
C ASN A 53 -8.38 -6.76 -10.65
N GLU A 54 -9.35 -6.37 -11.46
CA GLU A 54 -10.75 -6.21 -11.04
C GLU A 54 -11.32 -7.46 -10.37
N LYS A 55 -11.02 -8.66 -10.89
CA LYS A 55 -11.53 -9.91 -10.30
C LYS A 55 -11.02 -10.14 -8.88
N LEU A 56 -9.75 -9.80 -8.64
CA LEU A 56 -9.14 -9.88 -7.31
C LEU A 56 -9.81 -8.91 -6.34
N VAL A 57 -10.01 -7.68 -6.78
CA VAL A 57 -10.70 -6.63 -6.02
C VAL A 57 -12.14 -7.05 -5.68
N ASP A 58 -12.88 -7.58 -6.66
CA ASP A 58 -14.26 -8.04 -6.47
C ASP A 58 -14.34 -9.21 -5.48
N MET A 59 -13.40 -10.17 -5.56
CA MET A 59 -13.34 -11.30 -4.62
C MET A 59 -13.16 -10.80 -3.19
N ILE A 60 -12.22 -9.90 -2.94
CA ILE A 60 -11.97 -9.35 -1.61
C ILE A 60 -13.20 -8.60 -1.08
N ASN A 61 -13.78 -7.72 -1.89
CA ASN A 61 -14.94 -6.92 -1.49
C ASN A 61 -16.22 -7.76 -1.30
N SER A 62 -16.27 -8.97 -1.89
CA SER A 62 -17.37 -9.92 -1.72
C SER A 62 -17.14 -10.94 -0.59
N GLY A 63 -16.05 -10.80 0.18
CA GLY A 63 -15.72 -11.73 1.27
C GLY A 63 -15.17 -13.08 0.80
N ASN A 64 -14.64 -13.16 -0.42
CA ASN A 64 -14.07 -14.37 -0.98
C ASN A 64 -12.54 -14.28 -0.97
N TYR A 65 -11.88 -15.08 -0.14
CA TYR A 65 -10.41 -15.13 -0.10
C TYR A 65 -9.84 -15.67 -1.41
N PRO A 66 -8.96 -14.92 -2.09
CA PRO A 66 -8.53 -15.26 -3.46
C PRO A 66 -7.37 -16.26 -3.53
N LEU A 67 -6.47 -16.31 -2.53
CA LEU A 67 -5.24 -17.11 -2.57
C LEU A 67 -5.49 -18.52 -1.97
N LYS A 68 -6.18 -19.39 -2.74
CA LYS A 68 -6.60 -20.72 -2.26
C LYS A 68 -5.44 -21.69 -1.96
N ASP A 69 -4.27 -21.40 -2.47
CA ASP A 69 -3.03 -22.15 -2.23
C ASP A 69 -2.26 -21.67 -0.96
N GLU A 70 -2.76 -20.65 -0.28
CA GLU A 70 -2.25 -20.10 0.99
C GLU A 70 -3.36 -20.14 2.08
N PRO A 71 -3.84 -21.31 2.49
CA PRO A 71 -5.04 -21.46 3.35
C PRO A 71 -4.84 -20.91 4.76
N GLU A 72 -3.61 -20.69 5.20
CA GLU A 72 -3.29 -20.12 6.51
C GLU A 72 -3.83 -18.71 6.70
N PHE A 73 -4.05 -17.96 5.62
CA PHE A 73 -4.61 -16.62 5.66
C PHE A 73 -6.14 -16.58 5.54
N ASP A 74 -6.82 -17.70 5.28
CA ASP A 74 -8.28 -17.75 5.13
C ASP A 74 -9.01 -17.18 6.36
N LYS A 75 -8.61 -17.60 7.57
CA LYS A 75 -9.22 -17.14 8.83
C LYS A 75 -8.90 -15.68 9.12
N ILE A 76 -7.68 -15.25 8.81
CA ILE A 76 -7.25 -13.86 8.97
C ILE A 76 -8.08 -12.96 8.05
N PHE A 77 -8.27 -13.39 6.80
CA PHE A 77 -9.13 -12.69 5.85
C PHE A 77 -10.58 -12.61 6.33
N GLU A 78 -11.17 -13.73 6.78
CA GLU A 78 -12.54 -13.76 7.30
C GLU A 78 -12.72 -12.79 8.46
N ASN A 79 -11.80 -12.77 9.42
CA ASN A 79 -11.80 -11.84 10.54
C ASN A 79 -11.70 -10.37 10.07
N ALA A 80 -10.75 -10.07 9.21
CA ALA A 80 -10.53 -8.72 8.68
C ALA A 80 -11.75 -8.22 7.90
N TYR A 81 -12.37 -9.09 7.08
CA TYR A 81 -13.57 -8.77 6.31
C TYR A 81 -14.78 -8.52 7.21
N ASN A 82 -15.07 -9.43 8.14
CA ASN A 82 -16.21 -9.32 9.05
C ASN A 82 -16.11 -8.08 9.95
N ASN A 83 -14.90 -7.70 10.35
CA ASN A 83 -14.63 -6.50 11.12
C ASN A 83 -14.54 -5.23 10.26
N LYS A 84 -14.76 -5.33 8.94
CA LYS A 84 -14.68 -4.21 7.98
C LYS A 84 -13.33 -3.49 8.01
N LYS A 85 -12.25 -4.25 8.21
CA LYS A 85 -10.88 -3.73 8.28
C LYS A 85 -10.13 -3.85 6.96
N ILE A 86 -10.63 -4.64 6.00
CA ILE A 86 -10.08 -4.80 4.67
C ILE A 86 -11.10 -4.41 3.60
N THR A 87 -10.66 -3.62 2.64
CA THR A 87 -11.38 -3.32 1.40
C THR A 87 -10.39 -3.32 0.25
N ALA A 88 -10.87 -3.37 -0.99
CA ALA A 88 -10.00 -3.29 -2.16
C ALA A 88 -10.56 -2.36 -3.23
N THR A 89 -9.69 -1.80 -4.06
CA THR A 89 -10.07 -0.94 -5.19
C THR A 89 -9.05 -1.01 -6.33
N THR A 90 -9.53 -0.80 -7.56
CA THR A 90 -8.66 -0.57 -8.72
C THR A 90 -8.25 0.90 -8.87
N ASP A 91 -8.90 1.82 -8.16
CA ASP A 91 -8.70 3.26 -8.29
C ASP A 91 -7.68 3.78 -7.26
N ILE A 92 -6.41 3.78 -7.64
CA ILE A 92 -5.31 4.31 -6.84
C ILE A 92 -5.53 5.79 -6.48
N SER A 93 -6.19 6.55 -7.35
CA SER A 93 -6.39 7.99 -7.18
C SER A 93 -7.38 8.32 -6.06
N LYS A 94 -8.31 7.41 -5.78
CA LYS A 94 -9.24 7.53 -4.66
C LYS A 94 -8.68 6.95 -3.36
N ALA A 95 -7.85 5.91 -3.45
CA ALA A 95 -7.32 5.23 -2.28
C ALA A 95 -6.19 6.01 -1.59
N ILE A 96 -5.16 6.38 -2.36
CA ILE A 96 -3.93 7.00 -1.83
C ILE A 96 -4.17 8.25 -0.97
N PRO A 97 -5.09 9.18 -1.35
CA PRO A 97 -5.38 10.34 -0.50
C PRO A 97 -5.79 9.97 0.92
N ASN A 98 -6.49 8.86 1.07
CA ASN A 98 -7.06 8.41 2.34
C ASN A 98 -6.11 7.54 3.19
N CYS A 99 -4.92 7.20 2.69
CA CYS A 99 -3.94 6.38 3.40
C CYS A 99 -2.89 7.24 4.09
N ASP A 100 -2.46 6.84 5.29
CA ASP A 100 -1.36 7.46 6.04
C ASP A 100 -0.03 6.76 5.70
N ILE A 101 -0.07 5.43 5.54
CA ILE A 101 1.06 4.60 5.15
C ILE A 101 0.71 3.90 3.84
N ILE A 102 1.63 3.93 2.89
CA ILE A 102 1.48 3.31 1.57
C ILE A 102 2.59 2.26 1.41
N ILE A 103 2.22 1.02 1.18
CA ILE A 103 3.14 -0.09 0.97
C ILE A 103 3.08 -0.48 -0.50
N LEU A 104 4.23 -0.53 -1.16
CA LEU A 104 4.36 -0.93 -2.55
C LEU A 104 4.85 -2.38 -2.60
N SER A 105 3.97 -3.30 -2.97
CA SER A 105 4.21 -4.74 -3.07
C SER A 105 3.99 -5.21 -4.52
N LEU A 106 4.69 -4.57 -5.44
CA LEU A 106 4.53 -4.78 -6.87
C LEU A 106 5.50 -5.84 -7.39
N PRO A 107 5.11 -6.60 -8.44
CA PRO A 107 6.00 -7.59 -9.03
C PRO A 107 7.22 -6.93 -9.68
N THR A 108 8.38 -7.55 -9.49
CA THR A 108 9.66 -7.17 -10.11
C THR A 108 10.26 -8.42 -10.78
N PRO A 109 9.62 -8.93 -11.85
CA PRO A 109 10.08 -10.14 -12.52
C PRO A 109 11.44 -9.92 -13.17
N MET A 110 12.21 -10.99 -13.32
CA MET A 110 13.45 -11.01 -14.09
C MET A 110 13.19 -11.60 -15.47
N ASP A 111 13.84 -11.05 -16.48
CA ASP A 111 13.88 -11.66 -17.81
C ASP A 111 14.87 -12.84 -17.90
N ASP A 112 14.97 -13.46 -19.07
CA ASP A 112 15.86 -14.58 -19.32
C ASP A 112 17.38 -14.21 -19.22
N GLN A 113 17.70 -12.92 -19.18
CA GLN A 113 19.04 -12.37 -19.01
C GLN A 113 19.33 -11.93 -17.57
N ASN A 114 18.42 -12.24 -16.63
CA ASN A 114 18.45 -11.80 -15.24
C ASN A 114 18.40 -10.27 -15.07
N ILE A 115 17.75 -9.57 -15.99
CA ILE A 115 17.50 -8.13 -15.86
C ILE A 115 16.13 -7.94 -15.21
N PRO A 116 16.02 -7.22 -14.07
CA PRO A 116 14.75 -7.00 -13.40
C PRO A 116 13.89 -5.99 -14.16
N ASP A 117 12.59 -6.26 -14.26
CA ASP A 117 11.60 -5.32 -14.79
C ASP A 117 10.93 -4.53 -13.64
N TYR A 118 11.27 -3.27 -13.53
CA TYR A 118 10.72 -2.33 -12.54
C TYR A 118 9.58 -1.47 -13.09
N SER A 119 9.03 -1.77 -14.26
CA SER A 119 8.01 -0.95 -14.93
C SER A 119 6.77 -0.69 -14.06
N ALA A 120 6.33 -1.69 -13.30
CA ALA A 120 5.20 -1.55 -12.38
C ALA A 120 5.49 -0.54 -11.26
N LEU A 121 6.66 -0.63 -10.61
CA LEU A 121 7.09 0.31 -9.58
C LEU A 121 7.24 1.74 -10.12
N LEU A 122 7.86 1.89 -11.29
CA LEU A 122 8.05 3.20 -11.94
C LEU A 122 6.71 3.83 -12.32
N THR A 123 5.75 3.03 -12.80
CA THR A 123 4.40 3.50 -13.13
C THR A 123 3.67 3.99 -11.88
N VAL A 124 3.72 3.22 -10.80
CA VAL A 124 3.11 3.62 -9.53
C VAL A 124 3.82 4.83 -8.95
N GLY A 125 5.16 4.89 -8.99
CA GLY A 125 5.94 6.07 -8.56
C GLY A 125 5.51 7.34 -9.29
N LYS A 126 5.31 7.27 -10.61
CA LYS A 126 4.78 8.38 -11.41
C LYS A 126 3.38 8.81 -10.96
N ASN A 127 2.49 7.84 -10.73
CA ASN A 127 1.14 8.12 -10.26
C ASN A 127 1.17 8.76 -8.86
N LEU A 128 1.98 8.24 -7.95
CA LEU A 128 2.15 8.82 -6.61
C LEU A 128 2.66 10.27 -6.69
N ASN A 129 3.65 10.55 -7.53
CA ASN A 129 4.13 11.93 -7.73
C ASN A 129 2.98 12.87 -8.15
N VAL A 130 2.19 12.47 -9.16
CA VAL A 130 1.04 13.27 -9.62
C VAL A 130 0.02 13.46 -8.50
N LEU A 131 -0.27 12.40 -7.74
CA LEU A 131 -1.26 12.42 -6.67
C LEU A 131 -0.79 13.21 -5.45
N LEU A 132 0.48 13.13 -5.07
CA LEU A 132 1.04 13.77 -3.88
C LEU A 132 1.39 15.26 -4.11
N ASN A 133 1.64 15.67 -5.35
CA ASN A 133 1.98 17.05 -5.72
C ASN A 133 0.77 17.88 -6.19
N ARG A 134 -0.46 17.41 -6.05
CA ARG A 134 -1.65 18.18 -6.40
C ARG A 134 -1.88 19.31 -5.41
N ASN A 135 -2.09 20.53 -5.93
CA ASN A 135 -2.29 21.74 -5.12
C ASN A 135 -3.57 21.69 -4.25
N ASP A 136 -4.54 20.84 -4.61
CA ASP A 136 -5.78 20.62 -3.86
C ASP A 136 -5.57 19.74 -2.60
N TRP A 137 -4.35 19.21 -2.43
CA TRP A 137 -3.95 18.43 -1.27
C TRP A 137 -3.08 19.22 -0.27
N SER A 138 -3.14 20.51 -0.32
CA SER A 138 -2.42 21.45 0.56
C SER A 138 -2.76 21.32 2.06
N GLY A 139 -2.89 20.15 2.55
CA GLY A 139 -3.17 19.79 3.94
C GLY A 139 -2.95 18.31 4.20
N ILE A 140 -2.35 17.58 3.26
CA ILE A 140 -1.96 16.19 3.42
C ILE A 140 -0.44 16.12 3.58
N PRO A 141 0.04 16.31 4.76
CA PRO A 141 1.44 16.32 5.04
C PRO A 141 1.92 14.87 5.25
N GLY A 142 3.12 14.61 4.77
CA GLY A 142 3.96 13.49 5.14
C GLY A 142 3.27 12.12 5.21
N LYS A 143 3.08 11.46 4.05
CA LYS A 143 2.76 10.03 4.05
C LYS A 143 4.06 9.23 4.15
N ILE A 144 3.99 8.06 4.79
CA ILE A 144 5.09 7.09 4.76
C ILE A 144 4.88 6.20 3.55
N ILE A 145 5.91 6.07 2.70
CA ILE A 145 5.93 5.13 1.58
C ILE A 145 6.96 4.05 1.91
N ILE A 146 6.53 2.80 1.92
CA ILE A 146 7.37 1.62 2.15
C ILE A 146 7.43 0.83 0.84
N VAL A 147 8.63 0.55 0.35
CA VAL A 147 8.82 -0.34 -0.80
C VAL A 147 9.14 -1.74 -0.26
N GLU A 148 8.16 -2.64 -0.36
CA GLU A 148 8.29 -4.06 0.02
C GLU A 148 8.82 -4.90 -1.16
N SER A 149 8.63 -4.43 -2.40
CA SER A 149 9.15 -5.09 -3.60
C SER A 149 10.67 -5.27 -3.54
N THR A 150 11.16 -6.38 -4.07
CA THR A 150 12.60 -6.62 -4.20
C THR A 150 13.21 -5.69 -5.25
N VAL A 151 14.16 -4.87 -4.83
CA VAL A 151 14.86 -3.92 -5.71
C VAL A 151 16.37 -3.96 -5.44
N GLU A 152 17.16 -3.58 -6.43
CA GLU A 152 18.60 -3.46 -6.28
C GLU A 152 18.99 -2.28 -5.38
N PRO A 153 20.18 -2.34 -4.74
CA PRO A 153 20.68 -1.22 -3.94
C PRO A 153 20.77 0.06 -4.76
N GLY A 154 20.26 1.17 -4.22
CA GLY A 154 20.26 2.47 -4.86
C GLY A 154 19.06 2.73 -5.80
N PHE A 155 18.24 1.73 -6.11
CA PHE A 155 17.06 1.93 -6.98
C PHE A 155 16.07 2.95 -6.41
N ILE A 156 15.80 2.87 -5.12
CA ILE A 156 14.86 3.80 -4.45
C ILE A 156 15.38 5.23 -4.60
N GLU A 157 16.64 5.49 -4.24
CA GLU A 157 17.24 6.81 -4.26
C GLU A 157 17.37 7.37 -5.68
N ASN A 158 17.81 6.57 -6.62
CA ASN A 158 18.15 7.04 -7.97
C ASN A 158 16.95 7.07 -8.91
N GLU A 159 16.04 6.08 -8.82
CA GLU A 159 14.94 5.94 -9.76
C GLU A 159 13.60 6.46 -9.20
N LEU A 160 13.27 6.17 -7.94
CA LEU A 160 11.99 6.60 -7.39
C LEU A 160 12.05 8.01 -6.80
N LEU A 161 13.03 8.31 -5.95
CA LEU A 161 13.07 9.60 -5.24
C LEU A 161 13.52 10.73 -6.15
N GLN A 162 14.64 10.57 -6.86
CA GLN A 162 15.17 11.64 -7.73
C GLN A 162 14.29 11.88 -8.95
N LYS A 163 13.84 10.81 -9.62
CA LYS A 163 13.10 10.92 -10.87
C LYS A 163 11.67 11.42 -10.67
N TYR A 164 11.05 11.07 -9.54
CA TYR A 164 9.67 11.43 -9.26
C TYR A 164 9.51 12.44 -8.11
N GLN A 165 10.60 12.99 -7.58
CA GLN A 165 10.58 14.02 -6.54
C GLN A 165 9.64 13.65 -5.38
N LEU A 166 9.68 12.38 -4.95
CA LEU A 166 8.81 11.87 -3.86
C LEU A 166 9.26 12.35 -2.48
N LEU A 167 10.40 13.04 -2.39
CA LEU A 167 10.89 13.72 -1.19
C LEU A 167 10.90 15.23 -1.43
N GLN A 168 10.03 15.94 -0.80
CA GLN A 168 10.15 17.35 -0.44
C GLN A 168 9.74 17.53 1.01
#